data_afbef706600456978e66dd8eda25214a
#
_entry.id   afbef706600456978e66dd8eda25214a
#
_cell.length_a   1.000
_cell.length_b   1.000
_cell.length_c   1.000
_cell.angle_alpha   90.00
_cell.angle_beta   90.00
_cell.angle_gamma   90.00
#
_symmetry.space_group_name_H-M   'P 1'
#
loop_
_entity.id
_entity.type
_entity.pdbx_description
1 polymer ?
#
loop_
_entity_poly.entity_id
_entity_poly.type
_entity_poly.pdbx_seq_one_letter_code
_entity_poly.pdbx_strand_id
1 'polypeptide(L)'
;MKDILEEITRLRLKRNWSEYDLAKRSNIPQSTISTWYRKHQVPTIMTLEKVCDGLGVTLSQFFAEEYDCVHLTTEQRELLNCWSSLSDKQKALFLELFKSIP
;
A
#
# COMPACT_ATOMS: atom_id res chain seq x y z
N MET A 1 -3.53 -13.21 8.47
CA MET A 1 -2.84 -12.78 7.23
C MET A 1 -3.88 -12.34 6.20
N LYS A 2 -3.54 -11.35 5.42
CA LYS A 2 -4.44 -10.80 4.41
C LYS A 2 -4.75 -11.83 3.32
N ASP A 3 -6.00 -11.91 2.87
CA ASP A 3 -6.37 -12.75 1.73
C ASP A 3 -5.87 -12.08 0.44
N ILE A 4 -4.99 -12.76 -0.27
CA ILE A 4 -4.30 -12.18 -1.44
C ILE A 4 -5.28 -11.91 -2.58
N LEU A 5 -6.17 -12.86 -2.90
CA LEU A 5 -7.14 -12.64 -3.98
C LEU A 5 -8.15 -11.55 -3.65
N GLU A 6 -8.59 -11.46 -2.40
CA GLU A 6 -9.48 -10.38 -1.97
C GLU A 6 -8.82 -9.02 -2.13
N GLU A 7 -7.55 -8.92 -1.75
CA GLU A 7 -6.81 -7.65 -1.86
C GLU A 7 -6.58 -7.28 -3.34
N ILE A 8 -6.22 -8.25 -4.17
CA ILE A 8 -6.09 -8.01 -5.62
C ILE A 8 -7.42 -7.49 -6.19
N THR A 9 -8.53 -8.14 -5.79
CA THR A 9 -9.87 -7.75 -6.25
C THR A 9 -10.22 -6.34 -5.78
N ARG A 10 -9.95 -6.03 -4.53
CA ARG A 10 -10.21 -4.70 -3.96
C ARG A 10 -9.46 -3.61 -4.72
N LEU A 11 -8.16 -3.82 -4.96
CA LEU A 11 -7.33 -2.85 -5.67
C LEU A 11 -7.72 -2.73 -7.14
N ARG A 12 -8.10 -3.84 -7.77
CA ARG A 12 -8.57 -3.85 -9.15
C ARG A 12 -9.87 -3.07 -9.31
N LEU A 13 -10.85 -3.35 -8.45
CA LEU A 13 -12.16 -2.70 -8.49
C LEU A 13 -12.07 -1.21 -8.15
N LYS A 14 -11.17 -0.84 -7.26
CA LYS A 14 -10.92 0.56 -6.94
C LYS A 14 -10.48 1.36 -8.17
N ARG A 15 -9.82 0.69 -9.13
CA ARG A 15 -9.37 1.30 -10.38
C ARG A 15 -10.35 1.12 -11.52
N ASN A 16 -11.49 0.45 -11.27
CA ASN A 16 -12.47 0.09 -12.28
C ASN A 16 -11.87 -0.78 -13.39
N TRP A 17 -10.95 -1.67 -13.02
CA TRP A 17 -10.32 -2.59 -13.97
C TRP A 17 -11.04 -3.93 -13.98
N SER A 18 -11.18 -4.51 -15.20
CA SER A 18 -11.58 -5.89 -15.36
C SER A 18 -10.38 -6.82 -15.13
N GLU A 19 -10.62 -8.13 -15.10
CA GLU A 19 -9.54 -9.11 -15.05
C GLU A 19 -8.63 -8.98 -16.27
N TYR A 20 -9.20 -8.65 -17.41
CA TYR A 20 -8.43 -8.38 -18.64
C TYR A 20 -7.50 -7.19 -18.47
N ASP A 21 -8.00 -6.09 -17.88
CA ASP A 21 -7.20 -4.89 -17.62
C ASP A 21 -6.04 -5.21 -16.69
N LEU A 22 -6.31 -5.97 -15.64
CA LEU A 22 -5.28 -6.38 -14.68
C LEU A 22 -4.21 -7.23 -15.37
N ALA A 23 -4.62 -8.19 -16.20
CA ALA A 23 -3.71 -9.05 -16.95
C ALA A 23 -2.79 -8.23 -17.83
N LYS A 24 -3.37 -7.29 -18.57
CA LYS A 24 -2.63 -6.42 -19.49
C LYS A 24 -1.65 -5.54 -18.76
N ARG A 25 -2.06 -4.93 -17.65
CA ARG A 25 -1.21 -4.04 -16.84
C ARG A 25 -0.10 -4.77 -16.11
N SER A 26 -0.35 -6.02 -15.74
CA SER A 26 0.60 -6.84 -14.99
C SER A 26 1.48 -7.71 -15.88
N ASN A 27 1.22 -7.70 -17.19
CA ASN A 27 1.91 -8.55 -18.15
C ASN A 27 1.81 -10.04 -17.79
N ILE A 28 0.60 -10.46 -17.46
CA ILE A 28 0.26 -11.84 -17.08
C ILE A 28 -0.86 -12.32 -18.00
N PRO A 29 -0.84 -13.58 -18.45
CA PRO A 29 -1.96 -14.10 -19.26
C PRO A 29 -3.28 -14.02 -18.50
N GLN A 30 -4.34 -13.60 -19.16
CA GLN A 30 -5.67 -13.54 -18.54
C GLN A 30 -6.13 -14.91 -18.03
N SER A 31 -5.77 -15.98 -18.75
CA SER A 31 -6.08 -17.35 -18.31
C SER A 31 -5.51 -17.68 -16.95
N THR A 32 -4.32 -17.15 -16.62
CA THR A 32 -3.70 -17.33 -15.32
C THR A 32 -4.54 -16.67 -14.23
N ILE A 33 -4.96 -15.44 -14.45
CA ILE A 33 -5.79 -14.68 -13.51
C ILE A 33 -7.15 -15.37 -13.32
N SER A 34 -7.78 -15.78 -14.42
CA SER A 34 -9.05 -16.51 -14.37
C SER A 34 -8.93 -17.79 -13.57
N THR A 35 -7.80 -18.50 -13.67
CA THR A 35 -7.54 -19.70 -12.92
C THR A 35 -7.47 -19.45 -11.41
N TRP A 36 -6.86 -18.34 -10.99
CA TRP A 36 -6.82 -17.97 -9.57
C TRP A 36 -8.22 -17.88 -8.98
N TYR A 37 -9.11 -17.16 -9.66
CA TYR A 37 -10.48 -16.95 -9.18
C TYR A 37 -11.31 -18.24 -9.23
N ARG A 38 -11.16 -19.02 -10.32
CA ARG A 38 -11.93 -20.25 -10.50
C ARG A 38 -11.53 -21.35 -9.52
N LYS A 39 -10.25 -21.48 -9.24
CA LYS A 39 -9.70 -22.55 -8.39
C LYS A 39 -9.28 -22.09 -7.00
N HIS A 40 -9.51 -20.83 -6.67
CA HIS A 40 -9.08 -20.23 -5.39
C HIS A 40 -7.58 -20.44 -5.15
N GLN A 41 -6.77 -20.25 -6.19
CA GLN A 41 -5.32 -20.40 -6.09
C GLN A 41 -4.68 -19.05 -5.78
N VAL A 42 -3.57 -19.12 -5.03
CA VAL A 42 -2.79 -17.94 -4.69
C VAL A 42 -1.66 -17.80 -5.70
N PRO A 43 -1.40 -16.60 -6.25
CA PRO A 43 -0.26 -16.41 -7.15
C PRO A 43 1.06 -16.64 -6.43
N THR A 44 2.08 -17.00 -7.20
CA THR A 44 3.45 -17.08 -6.65
C THR A 44 3.95 -15.67 -6.31
N ILE A 45 5.00 -15.59 -5.51
CA ILE A 45 5.59 -14.29 -5.16
C ILE A 45 6.05 -13.53 -6.42
N MET A 46 6.67 -14.22 -7.36
CA MET A 46 7.13 -13.59 -8.60
C MET A 46 5.96 -13.01 -9.41
N THR A 47 4.85 -13.75 -9.47
CA THR A 47 3.66 -13.30 -10.18
C THR A 47 2.99 -12.16 -9.42
N LEU A 48 2.97 -12.23 -8.09
CA LEU A 48 2.42 -11.17 -7.26
C LEU A 48 3.20 -9.86 -7.42
N GLU A 49 4.52 -9.92 -7.59
CA GLU A 49 5.32 -8.74 -7.89
C GLU A 49 4.85 -8.07 -9.18
N LYS A 50 4.56 -8.85 -10.22
CA LYS A 50 4.04 -8.32 -11.49
C LYS A 50 2.68 -7.64 -11.28
N VAL A 51 1.83 -8.24 -10.46
CA VAL A 51 0.52 -7.66 -10.14
C VAL A 51 0.70 -6.34 -9.40
N CYS A 52 1.58 -6.31 -8.42
CA CYS A 52 1.87 -5.08 -7.67
C CYS A 52 2.42 -3.98 -8.57
N ASP A 53 3.33 -4.32 -9.48
CA ASP A 53 3.86 -3.37 -10.47
C ASP A 53 2.74 -2.81 -11.34
N GLY A 54 1.86 -3.68 -11.81
CA GLY A 54 0.70 -3.27 -12.62
C GLY A 54 -0.28 -2.38 -11.86
N LEU A 55 -0.45 -2.62 -10.58
CA LEU A 55 -1.32 -1.83 -9.71
C LEU A 55 -0.66 -0.55 -9.20
N GLY A 56 0.66 -0.41 -9.36
CA GLY A 56 1.38 0.76 -8.88
C GLY A 56 1.61 0.76 -7.38
N VAL A 57 1.69 -0.42 -6.76
CA VAL A 57 1.96 -0.56 -5.32
C VAL A 57 3.19 -1.43 -5.10
N THR A 58 3.81 -1.29 -3.94
CA THR A 58 4.90 -2.17 -3.54
C THR A 58 4.33 -3.41 -2.85
N LEU A 59 5.14 -4.47 -2.72
CA LEU A 59 4.74 -5.64 -1.94
C LEU A 59 4.45 -5.26 -0.49
N SER A 60 5.24 -4.36 0.07
CA SER A 60 5.04 -3.84 1.42
C SER A 60 3.67 -3.18 1.55
N GLN A 61 3.31 -2.32 0.60
CA GLN A 61 2.00 -1.65 0.59
C GLN A 61 0.86 -2.65 0.41
N PHE A 62 1.08 -3.66 -0.42
CA PHE A 62 0.07 -4.69 -0.67
C PHE A 62 -0.28 -5.47 0.61
N PHE A 63 0.72 -5.83 1.40
CA PHE A 63 0.53 -6.60 2.62
C PHE A 63 0.30 -5.76 3.87
N ALA A 64 0.34 -4.43 3.75
CA ALA A 64 0.12 -3.55 4.91
C ALA A 64 -1.30 -3.72 5.45
N GLU A 65 -1.40 -3.83 6.77
CA GLU A 65 -2.68 -3.82 7.45
C GLU A 65 -3.11 -2.37 7.68
N GLU A 66 -4.42 -2.14 7.81
CA GLU A 66 -4.95 -0.79 7.96
C GLU A 66 -4.31 -0.02 9.12
N TYR A 67 -4.03 -0.71 10.22
CA TYR A 67 -3.40 -0.10 11.38
C TYR A 67 -1.88 0.07 11.24
N ASP A 68 -1.25 -0.55 10.24
CA ASP A 68 0.18 -0.40 9.95
C ASP A 68 0.44 0.79 9.05
N CYS A 69 -0.61 1.29 8.37
CA CYS A 69 -0.50 2.40 7.44
C CYS A 69 -1.03 3.67 8.09
N VAL A 70 -0.14 4.64 8.30
CA VAL A 70 -0.54 5.95 8.78
C VAL A 70 -0.80 6.84 7.55
N HIS A 71 -2.05 7.25 7.38
CA HIS A 71 -2.41 8.19 6.32
C HIS A 71 -2.19 9.60 6.82
N LEU A 72 -1.08 10.20 6.41
CA LEU A 72 -0.73 11.56 6.81
C LEU A 72 -1.36 12.57 5.84
N THR A 73 -1.87 13.68 6.41
CA THR A 73 -2.26 14.83 5.61
C THR A 73 -1.00 15.51 5.08
N THR A 74 -1.15 16.39 4.09
CA THR A 74 0.00 17.17 3.57
C THR A 74 0.65 17.97 4.68
N GLU A 75 -0.15 18.58 5.55
CA GLU A 75 0.32 19.36 6.69
C GLU A 75 1.12 18.52 7.68
N GLN A 76 0.62 17.31 8.00
CA GLN A 76 1.32 16.39 8.89
C GLN A 76 2.65 15.93 8.29
N ARG A 77 2.68 15.68 6.99
CA ARG A 77 3.90 15.28 6.28
C ARG A 77 4.95 16.39 6.30
N GLU A 78 4.53 17.62 6.08
CA GLU A 78 5.40 18.78 6.20
C GLU A 78 6.00 18.89 7.59
N LEU A 79 5.16 18.71 8.61
CA LEU A 79 5.59 18.79 10.00
C LEU A 79 6.66 17.73 10.30
N LEU A 80 6.46 16.49 9.84
CA LEU A 80 7.43 15.42 10.03
C LEU A 80 8.75 15.70 9.32
N ASN A 81 8.68 16.27 8.12
CA ASN A 81 9.90 16.64 7.38
C ASN A 81 10.69 17.72 8.12
N CYS A 82 10.02 18.74 8.62
CA CYS A 82 10.65 19.78 9.42
C CYS A 82 11.23 19.22 10.72
N TRP A 83 10.49 18.34 11.37
CA TRP A 83 10.92 17.70 12.60
C TRP A 83 12.23 16.93 12.41
N SER A 84 12.35 16.20 11.30
CA SER A 84 13.54 15.39 11.00
C SER A 84 14.81 16.21 10.89
N SER A 85 14.71 17.49 10.53
CA SER A 85 15.86 18.40 10.39
C SER A 85 16.24 19.13 11.66
N LEU A 86 15.45 18.97 12.74
CA LEU A 86 15.74 19.62 14.02
C LEU A 86 16.84 18.89 14.79
N SER A 87 17.61 19.67 15.62
CA SER A 87 18.55 19.09 16.56
C SER A 87 17.80 18.43 17.72
N ASP A 88 18.48 17.57 18.47
CA ASP A 88 17.86 16.91 19.62
C ASP A 88 17.37 17.93 20.65
N LYS A 89 18.12 19.00 20.85
CA LYS A 89 17.74 20.09 21.75
C LYS A 89 16.46 20.79 21.28
N GLN A 90 16.37 21.08 20.00
CA GLN A 90 15.18 21.71 19.41
C GLN A 90 13.97 20.79 19.53
N LYS A 91 14.15 19.51 19.25
CA LYS A 91 13.07 18.52 19.40
C LYS A 91 12.52 18.49 20.82
N ALA A 92 13.41 18.52 21.81
CA ALA A 92 13.02 18.51 23.22
C ALA A 92 12.19 19.75 23.56
N LEU A 93 12.60 20.92 23.08
CA LEU A 93 11.87 22.17 23.31
C LEU A 93 10.47 22.13 22.72
N PHE A 94 10.33 21.65 21.48
CA PHE A 94 9.04 21.55 20.83
C PHE A 94 8.13 20.53 21.50
N LEU A 95 8.67 19.40 21.95
CA LEU A 95 7.89 18.42 22.70
C LEU A 95 7.36 18.99 24.01
N GLU A 96 8.17 19.78 24.73
CA GLU A 96 7.71 20.45 25.95
C GLU A 96 6.58 21.43 25.64
N LEU A 97 6.71 22.17 24.54
CA LEU A 97 5.67 23.09 24.11
C LEU A 97 4.34 22.37 23.84
N PHE A 98 4.37 21.27 23.08
CA PHE A 98 3.18 20.49 22.79
C PHE A 98 2.54 19.91 24.05
N LYS A 99 3.36 19.43 24.99
CA LYS A 99 2.87 18.85 26.24
C LYS A 99 2.25 19.88 27.18
N SER A 100 2.60 21.15 27.01
CA SER A 100 2.06 22.23 27.85
C SER A 100 0.67 22.68 27.41
N ILE A 101 0.23 22.24 26.23
CA ILE A 101 -1.10 22.59 25.71
C ILE A 101 -2.14 21.68 26.38
N PRO A 102 -3.19 22.24 27.03
CA PRO A 102 -4.20 21.44 27.69
C PRO A 102 -5.08 20.65 26.72
#